data_7682869290d0c4d59c9561830613e5cd
#
_entry.id   7682869290d0c4d59c9561830613e5cd
#
_cell.length_a   1.000
_cell.length_b   1.000
_cell.length_c   1.000
_cell.angle_alpha   90.00
_cell.angle_beta   90.00
_cell.angle_gamma   90.00
#
_symmetry.space_group_name_H-M   'P 1'
#
loop_
_entity.id
_entity.type
_entity.pdbx_description
1 polymer ?
#
loop_
_entity_poly.entity_id
_entity_poly.type
_entity_poly.pdbx_seq_one_letter_code
_entity_poly.pdbx_strand_id
1 'polypeptide(L)'
;MADPRQVVKYTFVKVDPALLAWPLDQRQAAAEEFAQLLDGRAGSGTLLTYSTVGLRGDCDLLIWQAADSVEVIQGAESRWRATQLGPHLAVAHSFLAMMRPSPYLGRHRHPDQEGLRTRLKPAGGRYLFVYPMWKKRIWYRLPYERRKAMMIEHFAIGHRYPQVKINTAYSFGLDDQEFVVAFECDEPAAFLDLVMELRESQASRYTERETPIFTCVRMAPAEALQLALGLGAAESGEVPKLQRQVSLIAGG
;
A
#
# COMPACT_ATOMS: atom_id res chain seq x y z
N MET A 1 21.60 -21.88 -1.86
CA MET A 1 21.48 -20.66 -1.04
C MET A 1 20.03 -20.24 -1.11
N ALA A 2 19.41 -19.77 -0.01
CA ALA A 2 18.06 -19.23 -0.05
C ALA A 2 18.05 -17.97 -0.93
N ASP A 3 16.98 -17.82 -1.73
CA ASP A 3 16.78 -16.65 -2.59
C ASP A 3 16.77 -15.37 -1.72
N PRO A 4 17.54 -14.31 -2.06
CA PRO A 4 17.62 -13.13 -1.24
C PRO A 4 16.25 -12.47 -1.08
N ARG A 5 15.91 -12.11 0.17
CA ARG A 5 14.63 -11.46 0.49
C ARG A 5 14.66 -10.01 0.03
N GLN A 6 13.60 -9.56 -0.61
CA GLN A 6 13.44 -8.14 -0.93
C GLN A 6 13.07 -7.32 0.31
N VAL A 7 13.70 -6.15 0.40
CA VAL A 7 13.25 -5.06 1.28
C VAL A 7 12.07 -4.36 0.61
N VAL A 8 11.03 -4.05 1.38
CA VAL A 8 9.84 -3.35 0.93
C VAL A 8 9.66 -2.09 1.77
N LYS A 9 9.38 -0.97 1.11
CA LYS A 9 9.17 0.33 1.74
C LYS A 9 7.87 0.94 1.26
N TYR A 10 7.11 1.46 2.21
CA TYR A 10 5.91 2.26 1.98
C TYR A 10 6.18 3.66 2.52
N THR A 11 6.25 4.66 1.64
CA THR A 11 6.49 6.05 2.01
C THR A 11 5.27 6.87 1.65
N PHE A 12 4.57 7.38 2.66
CA PHE A 12 3.43 8.29 2.50
C PHE A 12 3.92 9.71 2.67
N VAL A 13 3.69 10.53 1.67
CA VAL A 13 4.09 11.93 1.69
C VAL A 13 2.89 12.86 1.68
N LYS A 14 3.01 13.94 2.41
CA LYS A 14 2.12 15.09 2.39
C LYS A 14 2.77 16.22 1.62
N VAL A 15 2.06 16.74 0.64
CA VAL A 15 2.47 17.91 -0.14
C VAL A 15 2.22 19.15 0.69
N ASP A 16 3.22 20.05 0.76
CA ASP A 16 3.06 21.35 1.41
C ASP A 16 2.02 22.20 0.65
N PRO A 17 0.92 22.62 1.30
CA PRO A 17 -0.08 23.51 0.67
C PRO A 17 0.48 24.80 0.13
N ALA A 18 1.63 25.28 0.62
CA ALA A 18 2.29 26.47 0.12
C ALA A 18 2.66 26.36 -1.37
N LEU A 19 2.85 25.13 -1.89
CA LEU A 19 3.07 24.91 -3.31
C LEU A 19 1.91 25.36 -4.20
N LEU A 20 0.69 25.39 -3.69
CA LEU A 20 -0.48 25.86 -4.45
C LEU A 20 -0.40 27.35 -4.79
N ALA A 21 0.42 28.12 -4.07
CA ALA A 21 0.69 29.53 -4.35
C ALA A 21 1.80 29.74 -5.41
N TRP A 22 2.52 28.69 -5.81
CA TRP A 22 3.54 28.81 -6.85
C TRP A 22 2.90 29.07 -8.22
N PRO A 23 3.61 29.77 -9.14
CA PRO A 23 3.20 29.86 -10.53
C PRO A 23 2.92 28.47 -11.14
N LEU A 24 1.92 28.41 -12.03
CA LEU A 24 1.47 27.14 -12.63
C LEU A 24 2.61 26.40 -13.34
N ASP A 25 3.37 27.12 -14.15
CA ASP A 25 4.52 26.60 -14.90
C ASP A 25 5.62 26.05 -13.98
N GLN A 26 5.88 26.72 -12.87
CA GLN A 26 6.85 26.23 -11.87
C GLN A 26 6.36 24.94 -11.21
N ARG A 27 5.07 24.86 -10.84
CA ARG A 27 4.48 23.64 -10.28
C ARG A 27 4.53 22.48 -11.26
N GLN A 28 4.24 22.74 -12.54
CA GLN A 28 4.31 21.74 -13.60
C GLN A 28 5.74 21.21 -13.77
N ALA A 29 6.72 22.10 -13.91
CA ALA A 29 8.12 21.72 -14.07
C ALA A 29 8.64 20.90 -12.87
N ALA A 30 8.31 21.28 -11.65
CA ALA A 30 8.69 20.57 -10.45
C ALA A 30 8.01 19.18 -10.34
N ALA A 31 6.74 19.06 -10.76
CA ALA A 31 6.03 17.80 -10.83
C ALA A 31 6.66 16.85 -11.87
N GLU A 32 7.01 17.37 -13.05
CA GLU A 32 7.66 16.59 -14.12
C GLU A 32 9.04 16.09 -13.68
N GLU A 33 9.86 16.95 -13.07
CA GLU A 33 11.17 16.56 -12.53
C GLU A 33 11.02 15.38 -11.55
N PHE A 34 10.12 15.49 -10.59
CA PHE A 34 9.91 14.47 -9.58
C PHE A 34 9.31 13.18 -10.20
N ALA A 35 8.35 13.30 -11.12
CA ALA A 35 7.76 12.16 -11.82
C ALA A 35 8.80 11.37 -12.61
N GLN A 36 9.67 12.05 -13.37
CA GLN A 36 10.75 11.42 -14.14
C GLN A 36 11.69 10.61 -13.22
N LEU A 37 11.94 11.11 -12.03
CA LEU A 37 12.78 10.43 -11.05
C LEU A 37 12.11 9.17 -10.48
N LEU A 38 10.78 9.18 -10.34
CA LEU A 38 10.00 8.02 -9.90
C LEU A 38 9.82 6.99 -11.03
N ASP A 39 9.68 7.44 -12.29
CA ASP A 39 9.57 6.57 -13.47
C ASP A 39 10.90 5.91 -13.85
N GLY A 40 12.00 6.59 -13.57
CA GLY A 40 13.34 6.06 -13.75
C GLY A 40 13.55 4.87 -12.85
N ARG A 41 13.49 3.65 -13.43
CA ARG A 41 13.73 2.39 -12.70
C ARG A 41 14.99 2.53 -11.86
N ALA A 42 14.81 2.72 -10.56
CA ALA A 42 15.92 2.76 -9.62
C ALA A 42 16.49 1.33 -9.48
N GLY A 43 17.37 0.94 -10.39
CA GLY A 43 18.02 -0.37 -10.37
C GLY A 43 17.05 -1.55 -10.58
N SER A 44 17.34 -2.70 -9.99
CA SER A 44 16.58 -3.96 -10.10
C SER A 44 15.27 -4.01 -9.30
N GLY A 45 14.75 -2.87 -8.83
CA GLY A 45 13.61 -2.80 -7.91
C GLY A 45 12.25 -2.56 -8.57
N THR A 46 11.19 -2.65 -7.77
CA THR A 46 9.82 -2.25 -8.11
C THR A 46 9.54 -0.90 -7.44
N LEU A 47 8.95 0.05 -8.19
CA LEU A 47 8.44 1.30 -7.66
C LEU A 47 7.04 1.52 -8.23
N LEU A 48 6.07 1.74 -7.36
CA LEU A 48 4.67 2.02 -7.70
C LEU A 48 4.19 3.24 -6.94
N THR A 49 3.34 4.03 -7.57
CA THR A 49 2.74 5.23 -6.98
C THR A 49 1.24 5.12 -6.90
N TYR A 50 0.70 5.71 -5.84
CA TYR A 50 -0.74 5.72 -5.57
C TYR A 50 -1.12 7.08 -4.99
N SER A 51 -2.28 7.61 -5.38
CA SER A 51 -2.85 8.80 -4.78
C SER A 51 -3.68 8.46 -3.54
N THR A 52 -3.57 9.30 -2.52
CA THR A 52 -4.45 9.33 -1.34
C THR A 52 -5.21 10.64 -1.21
N VAL A 53 -5.11 11.51 -2.20
CA VAL A 53 -5.80 12.81 -2.25
C VAL A 53 -7.31 12.61 -2.11
N GLY A 54 -7.93 13.33 -1.18
CA GLY A 54 -9.36 13.22 -0.88
C GLY A 54 -9.77 11.98 -0.09
N LEU A 55 -8.86 11.01 0.12
CA LEU A 55 -9.10 9.78 0.88
C LEU A 55 -8.48 9.84 2.28
N ARG A 56 -7.40 10.59 2.44
CA ARG A 56 -6.72 10.83 3.72
C ARG A 56 -6.43 12.32 3.90
N GLY A 57 -6.49 12.79 5.15
CA GLY A 57 -6.13 14.18 5.48
C GLY A 57 -4.64 14.39 5.73
N ASP A 58 -3.92 13.33 6.07
CA ASP A 58 -2.54 13.36 6.55
C ASP A 58 -1.49 13.02 5.46
N CYS A 59 -1.90 12.55 4.29
CA CYS A 59 -1.01 12.28 3.16
C CYS A 59 -1.73 12.43 1.81
N ASP A 60 -0.95 12.60 0.73
CA ASP A 60 -1.46 12.82 -0.63
C ASP A 60 -0.95 11.77 -1.63
N LEU A 61 0.23 11.20 -1.36
CA LEU A 61 0.89 10.25 -2.24
C LEU A 61 1.50 9.10 -1.43
N LEU A 62 1.34 7.87 -1.92
CA LEU A 62 2.12 6.72 -1.49
C LEU A 62 3.14 6.35 -2.58
N ILE A 63 4.38 6.15 -2.18
CA ILE A 63 5.43 5.54 -2.98
C ILE A 63 5.72 4.17 -2.38
N TRP A 64 5.39 3.10 -3.12
CA TRP A 64 5.61 1.71 -2.73
C TRP A 64 6.81 1.16 -3.48
N GLN A 65 7.85 0.81 -2.74
CA GLN A 65 9.12 0.34 -3.29
C GLN A 65 9.44 -1.07 -2.82
N ALA A 66 10.09 -1.84 -3.68
CA ALA A 66 10.78 -3.07 -3.31
C ALA A 66 12.18 -3.09 -3.94
N ALA A 67 13.19 -3.41 -3.16
CA ALA A 67 14.59 -3.40 -3.59
C ALA A 67 15.36 -4.57 -2.95
N ASP A 68 16.54 -4.87 -3.48
CA ASP A 68 17.38 -5.95 -2.97
C ASP A 68 18.19 -5.54 -1.72
N SER A 69 18.27 -4.22 -1.41
CA SER A 69 18.91 -3.72 -0.20
C SER A 69 18.30 -2.39 0.28
N VAL A 70 18.56 -2.03 1.54
CA VAL A 70 18.12 -0.76 2.13
C VAL A 70 18.87 0.43 1.51
N GLU A 71 20.10 0.26 1.07
CA GLU A 71 20.92 1.31 0.46
C GLU A 71 20.32 1.77 -0.87
N VAL A 72 19.69 0.88 -1.63
CA VAL A 72 18.96 1.23 -2.86
C VAL A 72 17.79 2.16 -2.53
N ILE A 73 17.04 1.87 -1.46
CA ILE A 73 15.95 2.72 -1.00
C ILE A 73 16.45 4.07 -0.51
N GLN A 74 17.52 4.08 0.31
CA GLN A 74 18.16 5.32 0.79
C GLN A 74 18.67 6.19 -0.37
N GLY A 75 19.29 5.57 -1.38
CA GLY A 75 19.75 6.28 -2.57
C GLY A 75 18.61 6.90 -3.38
N ALA A 76 17.46 6.22 -3.47
CA ALA A 76 16.27 6.77 -4.11
C ALA A 76 15.72 7.97 -3.30
N GLU A 77 15.57 7.82 -2.00
CA GLU A 77 15.10 8.89 -1.10
C GLU A 77 16.00 10.12 -1.14
N SER A 78 17.31 9.93 -1.16
CA SER A 78 18.30 11.03 -1.27
C SER A 78 18.11 11.83 -2.57
N ARG A 79 17.83 11.15 -3.70
CA ARG A 79 17.56 11.83 -4.97
C ARG A 79 16.25 12.63 -4.93
N TRP A 80 15.18 12.10 -4.28
CA TRP A 80 13.93 12.85 -4.14
C TRP A 80 14.11 14.16 -3.40
N ARG A 81 14.89 14.13 -2.31
CA ARG A 81 15.15 15.31 -1.49
C ARG A 81 15.92 16.40 -2.24
N ALA A 82 16.65 16.01 -3.30
CA ALA A 82 17.43 16.94 -4.12
C ALA A 82 16.60 17.64 -5.22
N THR A 83 15.33 17.21 -5.45
CA THR A 83 14.43 17.84 -6.42
C THR A 83 13.82 19.14 -5.89
N GLN A 84 13.23 19.94 -6.77
CA GLN A 84 12.50 21.16 -6.38
C GLN A 84 11.36 20.86 -5.41
N LEU A 85 10.64 19.73 -5.56
CA LEU A 85 9.59 19.30 -4.64
C LEU A 85 10.12 18.75 -3.32
N GLY A 86 11.33 18.21 -3.28
CA GLY A 86 11.88 17.50 -2.12
C GLY A 86 11.70 18.22 -0.77
N PRO A 87 12.04 19.52 -0.65
CA PRO A 87 11.85 20.29 0.58
C PRO A 87 10.38 20.48 1.00
N HIS A 88 9.44 20.29 0.06
CA HIS A 88 8.00 20.50 0.24
C HIS A 88 7.20 19.21 0.35
N LEU A 89 7.87 18.08 0.48
CA LEU A 89 7.27 16.77 0.66
C LEU A 89 7.57 16.23 2.07
N ALA A 90 6.61 16.39 2.98
CA ALA A 90 6.74 15.85 4.32
C ALA A 90 6.42 14.34 4.31
N VAL A 91 7.32 13.51 4.86
CA VAL A 91 7.03 12.09 5.09
C VAL A 91 6.07 11.98 6.28
N ALA A 92 4.79 11.72 6.00
CA ALA A 92 3.75 11.58 7.01
C ALA A 92 3.78 10.21 7.68
N HIS A 93 3.96 9.13 6.89
CA HIS A 93 4.12 7.77 7.39
C HIS A 93 5.16 7.02 6.58
N SER A 94 5.82 6.07 7.24
CA SER A 94 6.92 5.32 6.66
C SER A 94 6.96 3.92 7.27
N PHE A 95 6.86 2.87 6.43
CA PHE A 95 6.91 1.49 6.90
C PHE A 95 7.99 0.72 6.13
N LEU A 96 8.94 0.14 6.87
CA LEU A 96 9.99 -0.71 6.34
C LEU A 96 9.71 -2.17 6.69
N ALA A 97 9.84 -3.06 5.71
CA ALA A 97 9.59 -4.48 5.87
C ALA A 97 10.44 -5.31 4.92
N MET A 98 10.39 -6.63 5.06
CA MET A 98 10.99 -7.59 4.13
C MET A 98 9.97 -8.65 3.69
N MET A 99 10.08 -9.08 2.44
CA MET A 99 9.34 -10.25 1.96
C MET A 99 9.88 -11.52 2.61
N ARG A 100 8.97 -12.39 3.04
CA ARG A 100 9.33 -13.66 3.67
C ARG A 100 8.21 -14.68 3.48
N PRO A 101 8.52 -15.98 3.23
CA PRO A 101 7.52 -17.02 3.25
C PRO A 101 6.80 -17.12 4.60
N SER A 102 5.48 -17.30 4.54
CA SER A 102 4.68 -17.54 5.75
C SER A 102 5.10 -18.86 6.43
N PRO A 103 5.32 -18.86 7.75
CA PRO A 103 5.66 -20.09 8.47
C PRO A 103 4.49 -21.08 8.58
N TYR A 104 3.26 -20.66 8.26
CA TYR A 104 2.04 -21.47 8.40
C TYR A 104 1.62 -22.18 7.12
N LEU A 105 2.18 -21.80 5.97
CA LEU A 105 1.96 -22.49 4.72
C LEU A 105 2.84 -23.75 4.68
N GLY A 106 2.18 -24.93 4.77
CA GLY A 106 2.83 -26.22 4.79
C GLY A 106 3.38 -26.66 3.41
N ARG A 107 3.57 -27.98 3.22
CA ARG A 107 4.17 -28.58 2.00
C ARG A 107 3.31 -28.47 0.73
N HIS A 108 2.06 -28.04 0.80
CA HIS A 108 1.22 -27.76 -0.37
C HIS A 108 1.66 -26.45 -1.01
N ARG A 109 2.57 -26.55 -1.96
CA ARG A 109 3.08 -25.43 -2.74
C ARG A 109 2.36 -25.39 -4.07
N HIS A 110 1.55 -24.36 -4.28
CA HIS A 110 1.13 -23.95 -5.62
C HIS A 110 2.09 -22.88 -6.13
N PRO A 111 2.47 -22.87 -7.42
CA PRO A 111 3.43 -21.91 -7.98
C PRO A 111 3.08 -20.45 -7.73
N ASP A 112 1.78 -20.14 -7.64
CA ASP A 112 1.26 -18.76 -7.45
C ASP A 112 0.84 -18.44 -6.01
N GLN A 113 1.23 -19.26 -5.03
CA GLN A 113 0.84 -19.05 -3.64
C GLN A 113 1.52 -17.81 -3.05
N GLU A 114 0.74 -16.75 -2.83
CA GLU A 114 1.19 -15.43 -2.41
C GLU A 114 2.03 -15.45 -1.13
N GLY A 115 1.65 -16.25 -0.17
CA GLY A 115 2.33 -16.34 1.12
C GLY A 115 3.69 -17.05 1.12
N LEU A 116 4.18 -17.58 -0.02
CA LEU A 116 5.50 -18.20 -0.14
C LEU A 116 6.55 -17.31 -0.80
N ARG A 117 6.20 -16.10 -1.19
CA ARG A 117 7.07 -15.21 -1.96
C ARG A 117 8.19 -14.64 -1.11
N THR A 118 9.40 -14.59 -1.66
CA THR A 118 10.56 -13.85 -1.14
C THR A 118 10.73 -12.50 -1.83
N ARG A 119 10.01 -12.30 -2.94
CA ARG A 119 10.00 -11.08 -3.75
C ARG A 119 8.58 -10.55 -3.90
N LEU A 120 8.45 -9.23 -3.91
CA LEU A 120 7.19 -8.55 -4.17
C LEU A 120 6.74 -8.83 -5.61
N LYS A 121 5.47 -9.18 -5.77
CA LYS A 121 4.82 -9.36 -7.07
C LYS A 121 3.49 -8.61 -7.05
N PRO A 122 3.50 -7.31 -7.40
CA PRO A 122 2.26 -6.53 -7.48
C PRO A 122 1.30 -7.16 -8.49
N ALA A 123 0.03 -7.22 -8.14
CA ALA A 123 -1.01 -7.77 -9.02
C ALA A 123 -1.54 -6.74 -10.03
N GLY A 124 -1.33 -5.46 -9.74
CA GLY A 124 -1.73 -4.38 -10.63
C GLY A 124 -3.16 -3.89 -10.42
N GLY A 125 -3.80 -4.25 -9.30
CA GLY A 125 -5.13 -3.77 -8.95
C GLY A 125 -5.21 -2.24 -8.89
N ARG A 126 -6.39 -1.71 -9.20
CA ARG A 126 -6.66 -0.26 -9.19
C ARG A 126 -6.53 0.35 -7.80
N TYR A 127 -6.94 -0.39 -6.77
CA TYR A 127 -6.88 0.05 -5.38
C TYR A 127 -5.85 -0.75 -4.61
N LEU A 128 -5.17 -0.07 -3.69
CA LEU A 128 -4.30 -0.67 -2.69
C LEU A 128 -4.82 -0.27 -1.30
N PHE A 129 -5.06 -1.27 -0.46
CA PHE A 129 -5.34 -1.09 0.96
C PHE A 129 -4.13 -1.55 1.74
N VAL A 130 -3.50 -0.64 2.48
CA VAL A 130 -2.27 -0.94 3.20
C VAL A 130 -2.32 -0.44 4.64
N TYR A 131 -1.81 -1.25 5.56
CA TYR A 131 -1.72 -0.89 6.97
C TYR A 131 -0.62 -1.67 7.70
N PRO A 132 -0.02 -1.06 8.73
CA PRO A 132 0.85 -1.76 9.67
C PRO A 132 0.00 -2.63 10.60
N MET A 133 0.53 -3.78 11.03
CA MET A 133 -0.19 -4.70 11.90
C MET A 133 0.72 -5.24 13.00
N TRP A 134 0.13 -5.42 14.19
CA TRP A 134 0.74 -6.06 15.35
C TRP A 134 -0.14 -7.19 15.87
N LYS A 135 0.49 -8.27 16.29
CA LYS A 135 -0.16 -9.33 17.05
C LYS A 135 0.04 -9.13 18.55
N LYS A 136 -0.95 -9.50 19.35
CA LYS A 136 -0.79 -9.56 20.80
C LYS A 136 0.35 -10.52 21.16
N ARG A 137 1.20 -10.18 22.12
CA ARG A 137 2.35 -11.00 22.52
C ARG A 137 1.98 -12.45 22.89
N ILE A 138 0.76 -12.66 23.41
CA ILE A 138 0.25 -14.01 23.73
C ILE A 138 0.15 -14.89 22.48
N TRP A 139 -0.03 -14.34 21.25
CA TRP A 139 -0.02 -15.08 20.01
C TRP A 139 1.24 -15.92 19.87
N TYR A 140 2.40 -15.36 20.14
CA TYR A 140 3.70 -16.01 19.96
C TYR A 140 4.00 -17.06 21.03
N ARG A 141 3.26 -17.03 22.16
CA ARG A 141 3.36 -18.03 23.23
C ARG A 141 2.46 -19.24 23.01
N LEU A 142 1.53 -19.17 22.07
CA LEU A 142 0.70 -20.30 21.71
C LEU A 142 1.54 -21.39 21.03
N PRO A 143 1.22 -22.70 21.23
CA PRO A 143 1.81 -23.79 20.48
C PRO A 143 1.67 -23.54 18.97
N TYR A 144 2.70 -23.93 18.22
CA TYR A 144 2.74 -23.73 16.76
C TYR A 144 1.52 -24.30 16.05
N GLU A 145 1.11 -25.54 16.39
CA GLU A 145 -0.03 -26.21 15.75
C GLU A 145 -1.35 -25.47 15.97
N ARG A 146 -1.52 -24.85 17.14
CA ARG A 146 -2.70 -24.01 17.41
C ARG A 146 -2.71 -22.76 16.56
N ARG A 147 -1.57 -22.08 16.43
CA ARG A 147 -1.44 -20.91 15.53
C ARG A 147 -1.69 -21.29 14.08
N LYS A 148 -1.12 -22.43 13.65
CA LYS A 148 -1.28 -22.96 12.30
C LYS A 148 -2.75 -23.27 11.98
N ALA A 149 -3.48 -23.90 12.89
CA ALA A 149 -4.91 -24.20 12.70
C ALA A 149 -5.73 -22.92 12.49
N MET A 150 -5.52 -21.88 13.32
CA MET A 150 -6.18 -20.58 13.16
C MET A 150 -5.80 -19.88 11.86
N MET A 151 -4.55 -20.03 11.40
CA MET A 151 -4.11 -19.45 10.13
C MET A 151 -4.65 -20.19 8.92
N ILE A 152 -4.91 -21.51 9.02
CA ILE A 152 -5.60 -22.28 7.98
C ILE A 152 -7.03 -21.78 7.79
N GLU A 153 -7.77 -21.53 8.89
CA GLU A 153 -9.10 -20.89 8.84
C GLU A 153 -9.01 -19.52 8.16
N HIS A 154 -8.06 -18.68 8.57
CA HIS A 154 -7.82 -17.36 8.00
C HIS A 154 -7.55 -17.42 6.47
N PHE A 155 -6.72 -18.36 6.02
CA PHE A 155 -6.44 -18.56 4.59
C PHE A 155 -7.66 -19.07 3.83
N ALA A 156 -8.48 -19.93 4.44
CA ALA A 156 -9.72 -20.42 3.82
C ALA A 156 -10.72 -19.28 3.57
N ILE A 157 -10.79 -18.30 4.48
CA ILE A 157 -11.56 -17.07 4.27
C ILE A 157 -10.97 -16.28 3.10
N GLY A 158 -9.66 -16.04 3.08
CA GLY A 158 -8.99 -15.30 1.99
C GLY A 158 -9.22 -15.93 0.61
N HIS A 159 -9.26 -17.25 0.50
CA HIS A 159 -9.50 -17.96 -0.76
C HIS A 159 -10.91 -17.76 -1.33
N ARG A 160 -11.87 -17.30 -0.54
CA ARG A 160 -13.21 -16.95 -1.03
C ARG A 160 -13.26 -15.63 -1.81
N TYR A 161 -12.18 -14.85 -1.71
CA TYR A 161 -12.03 -13.54 -2.35
C TYR A 161 -10.83 -13.54 -3.31
N PRO A 162 -10.83 -14.35 -4.39
CA PRO A 162 -9.69 -14.50 -5.28
C PRO A 162 -9.32 -13.22 -6.04
N GLN A 163 -10.24 -12.24 -6.11
CA GLN A 163 -10.03 -10.92 -6.70
C GLN A 163 -9.21 -9.99 -5.80
N VAL A 164 -9.08 -10.29 -4.50
CA VAL A 164 -8.24 -9.53 -3.56
C VAL A 164 -6.89 -10.21 -3.44
N LYS A 165 -5.82 -9.55 -3.90
CA LYS A 165 -4.45 -10.06 -3.89
C LYS A 165 -3.69 -9.51 -2.69
N ILE A 166 -2.94 -10.38 -2.00
CA ILE A 166 -2.32 -10.06 -0.72
C ILE A 166 -0.80 -10.00 -0.88
N ASN A 167 -0.19 -8.95 -0.36
CA ASN A 167 1.25 -8.79 -0.20
C ASN A 167 1.55 -8.51 1.27
N THR A 168 1.86 -9.56 2.04
CA THR A 168 2.26 -9.41 3.45
C THR A 168 3.77 -9.37 3.55
N ALA A 169 4.29 -8.30 4.15
CA ALA A 169 5.70 -8.13 4.46
C ALA A 169 5.93 -8.12 5.98
N TYR A 170 7.13 -8.51 6.40
CA TYR A 170 7.52 -8.72 7.80
C TYR A 170 8.48 -7.64 8.25
N SER A 171 8.21 -7.01 9.40
CA SER A 171 8.98 -5.88 9.93
C SER A 171 9.65 -6.13 11.28
N PHE A 172 9.54 -7.33 11.83
CA PHE A 172 10.06 -7.66 13.16
C PHE A 172 11.49 -7.15 13.39
N GLY A 173 11.67 -6.16 14.27
CA GLY A 173 12.97 -5.56 14.58
C GLY A 173 13.59 -4.70 13.47
N LEU A 174 12.88 -4.52 12.34
CA LEU A 174 13.28 -3.61 11.26
C LEU A 174 12.60 -2.25 11.38
N ASP A 175 11.40 -2.24 11.94
CA ASP A 175 10.57 -1.06 12.13
C ASP A 175 9.64 -1.30 13.34
N ASP A 176 8.79 -0.33 13.68
CA ASP A 176 7.93 -0.38 14.88
C ASP A 176 6.84 -1.45 14.81
N GLN A 177 6.28 -1.70 13.62
CA GLN A 177 5.26 -2.73 13.39
C GLN A 177 5.88 -4.12 13.21
N GLU A 178 5.06 -5.16 13.35
CA GLU A 178 5.47 -6.55 13.08
C GLU A 178 5.27 -6.94 11.63
N PHE A 179 4.23 -6.37 10.99
CA PHE A 179 3.86 -6.64 9.60
C PHE A 179 3.42 -5.36 8.90
N VAL A 180 3.58 -5.34 7.59
CA VAL A 180 2.83 -4.45 6.71
C VAL A 180 2.02 -5.33 5.78
N VAL A 181 0.70 -5.13 5.79
CA VAL A 181 -0.24 -5.89 4.97
C VAL A 181 -0.76 -4.98 3.87
N ALA A 182 -0.63 -5.42 2.62
CA ALA A 182 -1.06 -4.67 1.45
C ALA A 182 -1.98 -5.55 0.60
N PHE A 183 -3.16 -5.05 0.27
CA PHE A 183 -4.17 -5.74 -0.53
C PHE A 183 -4.46 -4.96 -1.79
N GLU A 184 -4.37 -5.63 -2.94
CA GLU A 184 -4.70 -5.06 -4.24
C GLU A 184 -6.02 -5.65 -4.74
N CYS A 185 -6.94 -4.82 -5.22
CA CYS A 185 -8.15 -5.24 -5.93
C CYS A 185 -8.71 -4.10 -6.77
N ASP A 186 -9.70 -4.42 -7.63
CA ASP A 186 -10.41 -3.44 -8.46
C ASP A 186 -11.74 -3.00 -7.84
N GLU A 187 -12.23 -3.73 -6.83
CA GLU A 187 -13.52 -3.49 -6.19
C GLU A 187 -13.35 -3.32 -4.67
N PRO A 188 -13.46 -2.10 -4.14
CA PRO A 188 -13.33 -1.84 -2.70
C PRO A 188 -14.33 -2.62 -1.84
N ALA A 189 -15.54 -2.91 -2.36
CA ALA A 189 -16.55 -3.69 -1.66
C ALA A 189 -16.07 -5.11 -1.34
N ALA A 190 -15.39 -5.76 -2.30
CA ALA A 190 -14.82 -7.11 -2.07
C ALA A 190 -13.76 -7.12 -0.95
N PHE A 191 -12.96 -6.07 -0.84
CA PHE A 191 -12.00 -5.93 0.25
C PHE A 191 -12.69 -5.70 1.60
N LEU A 192 -13.74 -4.85 1.62
CA LEU A 192 -14.54 -4.61 2.82
C LEU A 192 -15.16 -5.91 3.34
N ASP A 193 -15.82 -6.69 2.46
CA ASP A 193 -16.46 -7.96 2.81
C ASP A 193 -15.43 -8.97 3.33
N LEU A 194 -14.28 -9.10 2.65
CA LEU A 194 -13.16 -9.94 3.12
C LEU A 194 -12.73 -9.57 4.54
N VAL A 195 -12.54 -8.28 4.81
CA VAL A 195 -12.06 -7.84 6.13
C VAL A 195 -13.13 -8.08 7.20
N MET A 196 -14.41 -7.88 6.89
CA MET A 196 -15.51 -8.19 7.82
C MET A 196 -15.47 -9.67 8.22
N GLU A 197 -15.38 -10.60 7.27
CA GLU A 197 -15.27 -12.03 7.58
C GLU A 197 -13.98 -12.39 8.33
N LEU A 198 -12.84 -11.78 7.97
CA LEU A 198 -11.59 -12.00 8.69
C LEU A 198 -11.67 -11.56 10.15
N ARG A 199 -12.47 -10.55 10.48
CA ARG A 199 -12.70 -10.11 11.88
C ARG A 199 -13.38 -11.18 12.73
N GLU A 200 -14.19 -12.04 12.13
CA GLU A 200 -14.88 -13.14 12.81
C GLU A 200 -13.96 -14.35 13.07
N SER A 201 -12.82 -14.44 12.35
CA SER A 201 -11.87 -15.55 12.48
C SER A 201 -11.20 -15.63 13.86
N GLN A 202 -10.82 -16.83 14.26
CA GLN A 202 -10.10 -17.02 15.52
C GLN A 202 -8.74 -16.30 15.57
N ALA A 203 -8.05 -16.16 14.44
CA ALA A 203 -6.78 -15.45 14.33
C ALA A 203 -6.91 -13.95 14.64
N SER A 204 -8.08 -13.36 14.34
CA SER A 204 -8.39 -11.95 14.58
C SER A 204 -8.32 -11.57 16.08
N ARG A 205 -8.70 -12.46 16.98
CA ARG A 205 -8.67 -12.25 18.44
C ARG A 205 -7.27 -11.89 18.97
N TYR A 206 -6.24 -12.27 18.22
CA TYR A 206 -4.83 -12.04 18.56
C TYR A 206 -4.23 -10.86 17.80
N THR A 207 -5.00 -10.13 17.04
CA THR A 207 -4.55 -8.86 16.47
C THR A 207 -4.65 -7.79 17.54
N GLU A 208 -3.56 -7.04 17.73
CA GLU A 208 -3.49 -5.95 18.69
C GLU A 208 -3.88 -4.62 18.04
N ARG A 209 -3.32 -4.37 16.87
CA ARG A 209 -3.48 -3.10 16.15
C ARG A 209 -3.33 -3.29 14.64
N GLU A 210 -4.11 -2.52 13.87
CA GLU A 210 -4.12 -2.49 12.40
C GLU A 210 -4.36 -1.06 11.89
N THR A 211 -3.71 -0.10 12.51
CA THR A 211 -3.90 1.33 12.18
C THR A 211 -2.56 2.06 12.09
N PRO A 212 -2.46 3.11 11.26
CA PRO A 212 -3.48 3.65 10.36
C PRO A 212 -3.75 2.76 9.12
N ILE A 213 -4.97 2.82 8.58
CA ILE A 213 -5.36 2.13 7.33
C ILE A 213 -5.40 3.15 6.22
N PHE A 214 -4.80 2.81 5.08
CA PHE A 214 -4.73 3.66 3.90
C PHE A 214 -5.45 3.00 2.73
N THR A 215 -6.40 3.71 2.15
CA THR A 215 -7.00 3.40 0.86
C THR A 215 -6.31 4.27 -0.19
N CYS A 216 -5.72 3.64 -1.21
CA CYS A 216 -4.89 4.31 -2.19
C CYS A 216 -5.38 3.95 -3.61
N VAL A 217 -5.33 4.89 -4.54
CA VAL A 217 -5.69 4.70 -5.95
C VAL A 217 -4.42 4.66 -6.78
N ARG A 218 -4.22 3.60 -7.55
CA ARG A 218 -3.05 3.45 -8.41
C ARG A 218 -3.06 4.51 -9.49
N MET A 219 -1.96 5.22 -9.63
CA MET A 219 -1.75 6.25 -10.65
C MET A 219 -0.28 6.25 -11.09
N ALA A 220 -0.03 6.66 -12.33
CA ALA A 220 1.32 6.98 -12.76
C ALA A 220 1.88 8.15 -11.93
N PRO A 221 3.22 8.25 -11.73
CA PRO A 221 3.82 9.31 -10.92
C PRO A 221 3.35 10.72 -11.33
N ALA A 222 3.33 11.02 -12.62
CA ALA A 222 2.89 12.31 -13.13
C ALA A 222 1.42 12.61 -12.78
N GLU A 223 0.52 11.65 -12.96
CA GLU A 223 -0.91 11.78 -12.65
C GLU A 223 -1.15 12.03 -11.15
N ALA A 224 -0.47 11.25 -10.30
CA ALA A 224 -0.60 11.37 -8.85
C ALA A 224 -0.10 12.74 -8.34
N LEU A 225 0.99 13.25 -8.92
CA LEU A 225 1.54 14.57 -8.60
C LEU A 225 0.65 15.69 -9.14
N GLN A 226 0.13 15.57 -10.36
CA GLN A 226 -0.82 16.54 -10.92
C GLN A 226 -2.04 16.70 -10.00
N LEU A 227 -2.60 15.57 -9.52
CA LEU A 227 -3.72 15.60 -8.59
C LEU A 227 -3.34 16.25 -7.25
N ALA A 228 -2.19 15.88 -6.68
CA ALA A 228 -1.73 16.39 -5.39
C ALA A 228 -1.38 17.89 -5.42
N LEU A 229 -0.91 18.40 -6.56
CA LEU A 229 -0.54 19.81 -6.78
C LEU A 229 -1.68 20.65 -7.39
N GLY A 230 -2.88 20.09 -7.58
CA GLY A 230 -4.01 20.81 -8.18
C GLY A 230 -3.79 21.20 -9.65
N LEU A 231 -2.98 20.45 -10.39
CA LEU A 231 -2.67 20.75 -11.80
C LEU A 231 -3.71 20.17 -12.77
N GLY A 232 -4.47 19.14 -12.36
CA GLY A 232 -5.49 18.49 -13.19
C GLY A 232 -6.85 19.17 -13.22
N ALA A 233 -7.07 20.22 -12.41
CA ALA A 233 -8.38 20.88 -12.31
C ALA A 233 -8.66 21.91 -13.41
N ALA A 234 -7.67 22.27 -14.22
CA ALA A 234 -7.79 23.37 -15.19
C ALA A 234 -8.34 22.95 -16.57
N GLU A 235 -8.28 21.66 -16.93
CA GLU A 235 -8.66 21.23 -18.29
C GLU A 235 -9.97 20.43 -18.40
N SER A 236 -10.55 19.96 -17.32
CA SER A 236 -11.86 19.29 -17.35
C SER A 236 -12.90 20.11 -16.59
N GLY A 237 -13.52 21.06 -17.27
CA GLY A 237 -14.75 21.73 -16.80
C GLY A 237 -15.97 20.78 -16.70
N GLU A 238 -15.78 19.49 -16.81
CA GLU A 238 -16.79 18.46 -16.56
C GLU A 238 -16.53 17.79 -15.20
N VAL A 239 -17.16 18.35 -14.17
CA VAL A 239 -17.45 17.56 -12.97
C VAL A 239 -18.26 16.34 -13.44
N PRO A 240 -17.83 15.09 -13.20
CA PRO A 240 -18.64 13.93 -13.54
C PRO A 240 -20.03 14.13 -12.91
N LYS A 241 -21.07 14.21 -13.74
CA LYS A 241 -22.44 14.28 -13.23
C LYS A 241 -22.66 13.00 -12.44
N LEU A 242 -22.69 13.10 -11.13
CA LEU A 242 -23.22 12.05 -10.26
C LEU A 242 -24.63 11.73 -10.78
N GLN A 243 -24.79 10.62 -11.46
CA GLN A 243 -26.11 10.10 -11.79
C GLN A 243 -26.79 9.78 -10.45
N ARG A 244 -27.71 10.67 -10.04
CA ARG A 244 -28.63 10.40 -8.95
C ARG A 244 -29.57 9.28 -9.39
N GLN A 245 -29.19 8.04 -9.16
CA GLN A 245 -30.21 6.98 -9.02
C GLN A 245 -30.78 7.09 -7.60
N VAL A 246 -31.67 8.04 -7.42
CA VAL A 246 -32.64 7.98 -6.34
C VAL A 246 -33.73 7.05 -6.83
N SER A 247 -33.61 5.75 -6.57
CA SER A 247 -34.72 4.82 -6.64
C SER A 247 -35.59 5.11 -5.43
N LEU A 248 -36.73 5.75 -5.67
CA LEU A 248 -37.81 5.90 -4.71
C LEU A 248 -38.27 4.49 -4.26
N ILE A 249 -38.00 4.16 -3.02
CA ILE A 249 -38.80 3.17 -2.30
C ILE A 249 -40.00 3.96 -1.78
N ALA A 250 -41.06 3.99 -2.57
CA ALA A 250 -42.37 4.40 -2.12
C ALA A 250 -43.32 3.20 -2.31
N GLY A 251 -43.93 2.77 -1.22
CA GLY A 251 -45.22 2.17 -1.18
C GLY A 251 -45.32 0.65 -1.10
N GLY A 252 -45.89 0.16 -0.02
CA GLY A 252 -46.50 -1.12 0.16
C GLY A 252 -46.40 -1.60 1.59
#